data_10b14ad817402e461ff9fccfe177400e
#
_entry.id   10b14ad817402e461ff9fccfe177400e
#
_cell.length_a   1.000
_cell.length_b   1.000
_cell.length_c   1.000
_cell.angle_alpha   90.00
_cell.angle_beta   90.00
_cell.angle_gamma   90.00
#
_symmetry.space_group_name_H-M   'P 1'
#
loop_
_entity.id
_entity.type
_entity.pdbx_description
1 polymer ?
#
loop_
_entity_poly.entity_id
_entity_poly.type
_entity_poly.pdbx_seq_one_letter_code
_entity_poly.pdbx_strand_id
1 'polypeptide(L)'
;MQTTPRPLMVLGTSSGAGKSLMTAALCRVLQRRGEQALPFKGQNMSNNAWVDADGGEMAYSQAMQAWAAGLEPCCAMNPVLLKPRGDSTSEVIHGGRSVGTARAEHYYRDWFRPGWQAIRTGLMQLQQQWPQGRLVLEGAGSPVEVNLQRRDLTNLRLAQYLRANCLLVADIERGGVFAQVVGTLALLRPVERPLIKGILINRFRGRRELFDEGRSWLEANTGVPVLGVMPWLNDLFPPEDSLDLLERKPTRGATDLEI
;
A
#
# COMPACT_ATOMS: atom_id res chain seq x y z
N MET A 1 27.75 -7.00 14.15
CA MET A 1 26.46 -7.49 13.62
C MET A 1 25.73 -6.29 13.01
N GLN A 2 25.61 -6.19 11.71
CA GLN A 2 24.78 -5.16 11.09
C GLN A 2 23.31 -5.50 11.39
N THR A 3 22.64 -4.62 12.10
CA THR A 3 21.21 -4.78 12.41
C THR A 3 20.41 -4.58 11.12
N THR A 4 19.58 -5.55 10.76
CA THR A 4 18.66 -5.40 9.63
C THR A 4 17.86 -4.09 9.78
N PRO A 5 17.80 -3.24 8.74
CA PRO A 5 17.10 -1.96 8.82
C PRO A 5 15.62 -2.17 9.18
N ARG A 6 15.09 -1.31 10.06
CA ARG A 6 13.69 -1.41 10.48
C ARG A 6 12.77 -1.20 9.27
N PRO A 7 11.78 -2.09 9.04
CA PRO A 7 10.83 -1.95 7.96
C PRO A 7 10.05 -0.63 8.00
N LEU A 8 9.72 -0.10 6.83
CA LEU A 8 8.79 1.01 6.65
C LEU A 8 7.46 0.47 6.17
N MET A 9 6.36 1.10 6.57
CA MET A 9 5.03 0.73 6.09
C MET A 9 4.21 1.97 5.74
N VAL A 10 3.63 1.97 4.57
CA VAL A 10 2.74 3.02 4.08
C VAL A 10 1.31 2.59 4.31
N LEU A 11 0.62 3.25 5.21
CA LEU A 11 -0.80 3.12 5.49
C LEU A 11 -1.56 4.30 4.86
N GLY A 12 -2.84 4.14 4.62
CA GLY A 12 -3.68 5.23 4.11
C GLY A 12 -4.90 5.44 4.98
N THR A 13 -5.40 6.67 5.07
CA THR A 13 -6.68 6.94 5.73
C THR A 13 -7.87 6.33 4.99
N SER A 14 -7.68 5.99 3.71
CA SER A 14 -8.71 5.39 2.84
C SER A 14 -8.08 4.61 1.68
N SER A 15 -8.90 3.89 0.93
CA SER A 15 -8.56 3.46 -0.43
C SER A 15 -8.30 4.69 -1.30
N GLY A 16 -7.41 4.57 -2.29
CA GLY A 16 -7.08 5.68 -3.18
C GLY A 16 -6.28 6.84 -2.56
N ALA A 17 -5.90 6.80 -1.27
CA ALA A 17 -5.12 7.87 -0.63
C ALA A 17 -3.73 8.10 -1.24
N GLY A 18 -3.26 7.18 -2.11
CA GLY A 18 -1.98 7.26 -2.80
C GLY A 18 -0.88 6.41 -2.17
N LYS A 19 -1.24 5.37 -1.41
CA LYS A 19 -0.28 4.44 -0.79
C LYS A 19 0.72 3.85 -1.79
N SER A 20 0.23 3.34 -2.92
CA SER A 20 1.06 2.65 -3.92
C SER A 20 2.11 3.58 -4.53
N LEU A 21 1.72 4.82 -4.86
CA LEU A 21 2.64 5.84 -5.34
C LEU A 21 3.68 6.21 -4.28
N MET A 22 3.25 6.44 -3.02
CA MET A 22 4.17 6.78 -1.94
C MET A 22 5.14 5.63 -1.63
N THR A 23 4.68 4.38 -1.70
CA THR A 23 5.53 3.20 -1.56
C THR A 23 6.57 3.13 -2.67
N ALA A 24 6.18 3.32 -3.92
CA ALA A 24 7.10 3.36 -5.07
C ALA A 24 8.13 4.50 -4.93
N ALA A 25 7.67 5.69 -4.52
CA ALA A 25 8.56 6.83 -4.28
C ALA A 25 9.59 6.56 -3.18
N LEU A 26 9.17 5.94 -2.06
CA LEU A 26 10.08 5.54 -0.99
C LEU A 26 11.09 4.49 -1.48
N CYS A 27 10.66 3.48 -2.23
CA CYS A 27 11.56 2.50 -2.84
C CYS A 27 12.61 3.20 -3.72
N ARG A 28 12.18 4.13 -4.57
CA ARG A 28 13.09 4.89 -5.44
C ARG A 28 14.06 5.78 -4.66
N VAL A 29 13.60 6.45 -3.61
CA VAL A 29 14.45 7.30 -2.76
C VAL A 29 15.51 6.47 -2.04
N LEU A 30 15.13 5.33 -1.47
CA LEU A 30 16.05 4.41 -0.80
C LEU A 30 17.09 3.87 -1.79
N GLN A 31 16.65 3.40 -2.96
CA GLN A 31 17.53 2.91 -4.02
C GLN A 31 18.55 3.98 -4.44
N ARG A 32 18.13 5.25 -4.61
CA ARG A 32 19.04 6.35 -4.92
C ARG A 32 20.03 6.67 -3.81
N ARG A 33 19.73 6.30 -2.58
CA ARG A 33 20.64 6.43 -1.41
C ARG A 33 21.55 5.23 -1.23
N GLY A 34 21.51 4.26 -2.15
CA GLY A 34 22.28 3.02 -2.05
C GLY A 34 21.71 1.99 -1.08
N GLU A 35 20.47 2.19 -0.59
CA GLU A 35 19.78 1.21 0.24
C GLU A 35 18.95 0.26 -0.65
N GLN A 36 19.06 -1.05 -0.40
CA GLN A 36 18.22 -2.03 -1.08
C GLN A 36 16.81 -1.99 -0.50
N ALA A 37 15.86 -1.39 -1.22
CA ALA A 37 14.44 -1.41 -0.86
C ALA A 37 13.77 -2.68 -1.38
N LEU A 38 12.94 -3.31 -0.55
CA LEU A 38 12.16 -4.51 -0.87
C LEU A 38 10.68 -4.17 -0.76
N PRO A 39 9.97 -3.86 -1.84
CA PRO A 39 8.55 -3.60 -1.80
C PRO A 39 7.79 -4.86 -1.38
N PHE A 40 6.74 -4.68 -0.60
CA PHE A 40 5.94 -5.80 -0.13
C PHE A 40 4.50 -5.38 0.16
N LYS A 41 3.54 -6.12 -0.36
CA LYS A 41 2.12 -6.01 0.01
C LYS A 41 1.58 -7.39 0.30
N GLY A 42 1.26 -7.66 1.57
CA GLY A 42 0.87 -9.00 2.03
C GLY A 42 -0.31 -9.57 1.25
N GLN A 43 -1.32 -8.77 0.99
CA GLN A 43 -2.46 -9.12 0.15
C GLN A 43 -2.86 -7.92 -0.71
N ASN A 44 -3.13 -8.16 -1.99
CA ASN A 44 -3.74 -7.19 -2.88
C ASN A 44 -5.04 -7.74 -3.50
N MET A 45 -5.93 -6.86 -3.91
CA MET A 45 -7.13 -7.19 -4.68
C MET A 45 -7.08 -6.37 -5.97
N SER A 46 -6.84 -7.04 -7.09
CA SER A 46 -6.73 -6.36 -8.39
C SER A 46 -6.88 -7.37 -9.54
N ASN A 47 -7.51 -6.93 -10.64
CA ASN A 47 -7.47 -7.64 -11.91
C ASN A 47 -6.27 -7.23 -12.77
N ASN A 48 -5.55 -6.17 -12.38
CA ASN A 48 -4.35 -5.73 -13.06
C ASN A 48 -3.14 -6.49 -12.51
N ALA A 49 -2.76 -7.57 -13.16
CA ALA A 49 -1.69 -8.47 -12.76
C ALA A 49 -0.48 -8.36 -13.68
N TRP A 50 0.69 -8.63 -13.11
CA TRP A 50 1.97 -8.85 -13.78
C TRP A 50 2.35 -10.31 -13.63
N VAL A 51 2.98 -10.89 -14.66
CA VAL A 51 3.52 -12.24 -14.61
C VAL A 51 5.04 -12.12 -14.43
N ASP A 52 5.55 -12.73 -13.38
CA ASP A 52 6.99 -12.73 -13.11
C ASP A 52 7.76 -13.74 -13.97
N ALA A 53 9.10 -13.77 -13.85
CA ALA A 53 9.97 -14.62 -14.66
C ALA A 53 9.68 -16.13 -14.48
N ASP A 54 9.12 -16.53 -13.35
CA ASP A 54 8.74 -17.92 -13.04
C ASP A 54 7.31 -18.26 -13.49
N GLY A 55 6.65 -17.33 -14.18
CA GLY A 55 5.26 -17.47 -14.66
C GLY A 55 4.23 -17.34 -13.54
N GLY A 56 4.58 -16.72 -12.43
CA GLY A 56 3.68 -16.42 -11.32
C GLY A 56 2.98 -15.08 -11.47
N GLU A 57 1.74 -14.97 -10.99
CA GLU A 57 0.97 -13.74 -11.04
C GLU A 57 1.10 -12.93 -9.75
N MET A 58 1.37 -11.63 -9.89
CA MET A 58 1.37 -10.64 -8.80
C MET A 58 0.67 -9.36 -9.25
N ALA A 59 0.26 -8.51 -8.32
CA ALA A 59 -0.37 -7.25 -8.68
C ALA A 59 0.62 -6.31 -9.38
N TYR A 60 0.16 -5.64 -10.44
CA TYR A 60 0.98 -4.73 -11.25
C TYR A 60 1.58 -3.58 -10.43
N SER A 61 0.86 -3.08 -9.44
CA SER A 61 1.36 -2.03 -8.54
C SER A 61 2.65 -2.44 -7.79
N GLN A 62 2.76 -3.71 -7.38
CA GLN A 62 3.97 -4.21 -6.73
C GLN A 62 5.11 -4.44 -7.73
N ALA A 63 4.81 -4.80 -8.97
CA ALA A 63 5.82 -4.85 -10.03
C ALA A 63 6.42 -3.45 -10.29
N MET A 64 5.58 -2.41 -10.36
CA MET A 64 6.05 -1.03 -10.48
C MET A 64 6.92 -0.59 -9.30
N GLN A 65 6.58 -1.01 -8.08
CA GLN A 65 7.38 -0.72 -6.89
C GLN A 65 8.74 -1.43 -6.93
N ALA A 66 8.78 -2.66 -7.46
CA ALA A 66 10.02 -3.41 -7.67
C ALA A 66 10.93 -2.67 -8.67
N TRP A 67 10.42 -2.24 -9.80
CA TRP A 67 11.20 -1.43 -10.77
C TRP A 67 11.67 -0.09 -10.17
N ALA A 68 10.84 0.56 -9.35
CA ALA A 68 11.25 1.76 -8.63
C ALA A 68 12.42 1.49 -7.66
N ALA A 69 12.47 0.30 -7.08
CA ALA A 69 13.55 -0.18 -6.22
C ALA A 69 14.78 -0.69 -7.01
N GLY A 70 14.70 -0.77 -8.36
CA GLY A 70 15.75 -1.35 -9.20
C GLY A 70 15.84 -2.87 -9.12
N LEU A 71 14.70 -3.53 -8.85
CA LEU A 71 14.58 -4.98 -8.72
C LEU A 71 13.71 -5.57 -9.82
N GLU A 72 13.96 -6.83 -10.17
CA GLU A 72 13.01 -7.65 -10.92
C GLU A 72 11.83 -8.02 -10.01
N PRO A 73 10.58 -7.84 -10.49
CA PRO A 73 9.40 -8.26 -9.75
C PRO A 73 9.37 -9.76 -9.50
N CYS A 74 9.00 -10.17 -8.29
CA CYS A 74 8.75 -11.57 -7.96
C CYS A 74 7.52 -11.71 -7.06
N CYS A 75 6.82 -12.84 -7.16
CA CYS A 75 5.59 -13.09 -6.42
C CYS A 75 5.75 -13.05 -4.89
N ALA A 76 6.97 -13.19 -4.38
CA ALA A 76 7.25 -13.02 -2.96
C ALA A 76 6.95 -11.59 -2.46
N MET A 77 6.95 -10.59 -3.35
CA MET A 77 6.61 -9.18 -3.04
C MET A 77 5.09 -8.97 -2.88
N ASN A 78 4.27 -9.86 -3.45
CA ASN A 78 2.82 -9.86 -3.31
C ASN A 78 2.30 -11.30 -3.17
N PRO A 79 2.49 -11.93 -2.01
CA PRO A 79 2.25 -13.36 -1.82
C PRO A 79 0.78 -13.77 -1.88
N VAL A 80 -0.16 -12.83 -1.68
CA VAL A 80 -1.60 -13.08 -1.83
C VAL A 80 -2.19 -12.06 -2.80
N LEU A 81 -2.76 -12.55 -3.90
CA LEU A 81 -3.52 -11.75 -4.84
C LEU A 81 -4.94 -12.30 -4.96
N LEU A 82 -5.92 -11.43 -4.81
CA LEU A 82 -7.33 -11.73 -5.07
C LEU A 82 -7.72 -11.08 -6.40
N LYS A 83 -8.22 -11.89 -7.33
CA LYS A 83 -8.75 -11.42 -8.62
C LYS A 83 -10.27 -11.50 -8.60
N PRO A 84 -11.00 -10.36 -8.49
CA PRO A 84 -12.45 -10.34 -8.53
C PRO A 84 -12.99 -10.98 -9.82
N ARG A 85 -13.98 -11.88 -9.67
CA ARG A 85 -14.60 -12.66 -10.75
C ARG A 85 -16.10 -12.42 -10.91
N GLY A 86 -16.64 -11.31 -10.38
CA GLY A 86 -18.08 -11.07 -10.31
C GLY A 86 -18.76 -11.84 -9.17
N ASP A 87 -20.04 -11.55 -8.92
CA ASP A 87 -20.92 -12.21 -7.94
C ASP A 87 -20.28 -12.41 -6.55
N SER A 88 -19.57 -11.40 -6.04
CA SER A 88 -18.88 -11.45 -4.74
C SER A 88 -17.88 -12.61 -4.60
N THR A 89 -17.35 -13.10 -5.72
CA THR A 89 -16.30 -14.12 -5.76
C THR A 89 -14.96 -13.57 -6.24
N SER A 90 -13.88 -14.17 -5.75
CA SER A 90 -12.53 -13.87 -6.21
C SER A 90 -11.75 -15.16 -6.40
N GLU A 91 -10.93 -15.20 -7.43
CA GLU A 91 -9.87 -16.19 -7.51
C GLU A 91 -8.78 -15.84 -6.50
N VAL A 92 -8.31 -16.85 -5.77
CA VAL A 92 -7.27 -16.72 -4.76
C VAL A 92 -5.95 -17.21 -5.33
N ILE A 93 -4.95 -16.35 -5.33
CA ILE A 93 -3.60 -16.65 -5.81
C ILE A 93 -2.66 -16.54 -4.62
N HIS A 94 -1.90 -17.60 -4.35
CA HIS A 94 -0.83 -17.62 -3.35
C HIS A 94 0.52 -17.90 -4.02
N GLY A 95 1.52 -17.06 -3.71
CA GLY A 95 2.86 -17.21 -4.28
C GLY A 95 2.86 -17.27 -5.82
N GLY A 96 1.97 -16.51 -6.47
CA GLY A 96 1.84 -16.45 -7.92
C GLY A 96 1.01 -17.56 -8.57
N ARG A 97 0.47 -18.50 -7.81
CA ARG A 97 -0.30 -19.63 -8.35
C ARG A 97 -1.74 -19.62 -7.83
N SER A 98 -2.71 -19.92 -8.71
CA SER A 98 -4.10 -20.08 -8.33
C SER A 98 -4.27 -21.27 -7.38
N VAL A 99 -4.86 -21.03 -6.23
CA VAL A 99 -5.11 -22.06 -5.20
C VAL A 99 -6.59 -22.34 -4.98
N GLY A 100 -7.46 -21.58 -5.62
CA GLY A 100 -8.90 -21.79 -5.56
C GLY A 100 -9.71 -20.51 -5.73
N THR A 101 -10.98 -20.59 -5.37
CA THR A 101 -11.93 -19.47 -5.44
C THR A 101 -12.53 -19.24 -4.06
N ALA A 102 -12.74 -18.00 -3.70
CA ALA A 102 -13.37 -17.61 -2.45
C ALA A 102 -14.58 -16.71 -2.67
N ARG A 103 -15.65 -16.91 -1.91
CA ARG A 103 -16.74 -15.93 -1.77
C ARG A 103 -16.37 -14.94 -0.68
N ALA A 104 -16.70 -13.67 -0.88
CA ALA A 104 -16.36 -12.58 0.06
C ALA A 104 -16.80 -12.88 1.51
N GLU A 105 -18.00 -13.47 1.70
CA GLU A 105 -18.56 -13.85 3.00
C GLU A 105 -17.68 -14.84 3.77
N HIS A 106 -17.04 -15.75 3.04
CA HIS A 106 -16.29 -16.87 3.63
C HIS A 106 -14.77 -16.70 3.56
N TYR A 107 -14.29 -15.69 2.81
CA TYR A 107 -12.87 -15.50 2.56
C TYR A 107 -12.03 -15.55 3.84
N TYR A 108 -12.36 -14.74 4.82
CA TYR A 108 -11.56 -14.66 6.05
C TYR A 108 -11.71 -15.88 6.96
N ARG A 109 -12.81 -16.65 6.85
CA ARG A 109 -12.95 -17.90 7.59
C ARG A 109 -12.02 -18.97 7.02
N ASP A 110 -11.97 -19.09 5.71
CA ASP A 110 -11.34 -20.22 5.04
C ASP A 110 -9.90 -19.90 4.62
N TRP A 111 -9.60 -18.64 4.28
CA TRP A 111 -8.33 -18.23 3.68
C TRP A 111 -7.43 -17.39 4.60
N PHE A 112 -7.87 -17.03 5.80
CA PHE A 112 -7.04 -16.24 6.71
C PHE A 112 -5.73 -16.95 7.09
N ARG A 113 -5.80 -18.21 7.53
CA ARG A 113 -4.60 -18.97 7.91
C ARG A 113 -3.69 -19.28 6.72
N PRO A 114 -4.21 -19.82 5.60
CA PRO A 114 -3.41 -20.01 4.39
C PRO A 114 -2.78 -18.71 3.87
N GLY A 115 -3.53 -17.62 3.84
CA GLY A 115 -3.02 -16.31 3.43
C GLY A 115 -1.90 -15.79 4.33
N TRP A 116 -2.07 -15.91 5.66
CA TRP A 116 -1.00 -15.53 6.59
C TRP A 116 0.25 -16.38 6.41
N GLN A 117 0.10 -17.68 6.14
CA GLN A 117 1.23 -18.56 5.82
C GLN A 117 1.92 -18.11 4.52
N ALA A 118 1.18 -17.82 3.46
CA ALA A 118 1.75 -17.31 2.20
C ALA A 118 2.52 -16.00 2.42
N ILE A 119 1.98 -15.07 3.22
CA ILE A 119 2.66 -13.82 3.60
C ILE A 119 3.99 -14.10 4.29
N ARG A 120 4.02 -15.01 5.27
CA ARG A 120 5.25 -15.36 5.97
C ARG A 120 6.27 -16.02 5.05
N THR A 121 5.83 -16.87 4.14
CA THR A 121 6.68 -17.52 3.15
C THR A 121 7.32 -16.49 2.22
N GLY A 122 6.53 -15.54 1.68
CA GLY A 122 7.06 -14.45 0.86
C GLY A 122 8.08 -13.58 1.58
N LEU A 123 7.82 -13.23 2.84
CA LEU A 123 8.79 -12.49 3.66
C LEU A 123 10.11 -13.25 3.85
N MET A 124 10.04 -14.56 4.12
CA MET A 124 11.24 -15.39 4.26
C MET A 124 12.03 -15.46 2.96
N GLN A 125 11.36 -15.63 1.82
CA GLN A 125 12.00 -15.66 0.50
C GLN A 125 12.73 -14.33 0.21
N LEU A 126 12.09 -13.18 0.45
CA LEU A 126 12.71 -11.88 0.27
C LEU A 126 13.92 -11.69 1.19
N GLN A 127 13.84 -12.09 2.45
CA GLN A 127 14.95 -11.97 3.40
C GLN A 127 16.11 -12.91 3.06
N GLN A 128 15.83 -14.10 2.51
CA GLN A 128 16.87 -15.03 2.05
C GLN A 128 17.59 -14.49 0.80
N GLN A 129 16.83 -13.92 -0.13
CA GLN A 129 17.39 -13.38 -1.38
C GLN A 129 18.14 -12.06 -1.14
N TRP A 130 17.66 -11.21 -0.23
CA TRP A 130 18.25 -9.91 0.11
C TRP A 130 18.36 -9.72 1.63
N PRO A 131 19.34 -10.35 2.28
CA PRO A 131 19.43 -10.36 3.76
C PRO A 131 19.59 -8.98 4.40
N GLN A 132 20.14 -8.00 3.67
CA GLN A 132 20.33 -6.61 4.12
C GLN A 132 19.26 -5.67 3.59
N GLY A 133 18.31 -6.16 2.81
CA GLY A 133 17.26 -5.35 2.22
C GLY A 133 16.29 -4.79 3.28
N ARG A 134 15.86 -3.55 3.06
CA ARG A 134 14.83 -2.89 3.88
C ARG A 134 13.45 -3.15 3.29
N LEU A 135 12.57 -3.80 4.01
CA LEU A 135 11.17 -3.95 3.62
C LEU A 135 10.47 -2.58 3.59
N VAL A 136 9.79 -2.31 2.49
CA VAL A 136 8.89 -1.16 2.29
C VAL A 136 7.49 -1.73 2.01
N LEU A 137 6.67 -1.74 3.04
CA LEU A 137 5.37 -2.39 3.01
C LEU A 137 4.28 -1.41 2.59
N GLU A 138 3.28 -1.93 1.88
CA GLU A 138 2.06 -1.21 1.55
C GLU A 138 0.86 -1.85 2.22
N GLY A 139 0.05 -1.03 2.91
CA GLY A 139 -1.23 -1.44 3.46
C GLY A 139 -2.35 -1.47 2.41
N ALA A 140 -3.52 -1.98 2.80
CA ALA A 140 -4.73 -2.01 1.97
C ALA A 140 -5.86 -1.23 2.64
N GLY A 141 -6.59 -0.41 1.88
CA GLY A 141 -7.69 0.40 2.41
C GLY A 141 -7.25 1.30 3.56
N SER A 142 -8.06 1.34 4.61
CA SER A 142 -7.74 1.98 5.90
C SER A 142 -7.32 0.94 6.94
N PRO A 143 -6.36 1.25 7.85
CA PRO A 143 -5.96 0.33 8.91
C PRO A 143 -7.03 0.19 10.02
N VAL A 144 -8.07 1.00 9.99
CA VAL A 144 -9.09 1.08 11.04
C VAL A 144 -10.49 0.67 10.57
N GLU A 145 -10.56 -0.23 9.60
CA GLU A 145 -11.81 -0.91 9.24
C GLU A 145 -12.25 -1.81 10.41
N VAL A 146 -13.05 -1.24 11.34
CA VAL A 146 -13.39 -1.83 12.63
C VAL A 146 -13.99 -3.24 12.50
N ASN A 147 -14.79 -3.47 11.46
CA ASN A 147 -15.40 -4.76 11.13
C ASN A 147 -14.39 -5.80 10.61
N LEU A 148 -13.21 -5.37 10.15
CA LEU A 148 -12.18 -6.23 9.56
C LEU A 148 -10.91 -6.35 10.43
N GLN A 149 -10.77 -5.57 11.50
CA GLN A 149 -9.53 -5.51 12.31
C GLN A 149 -9.01 -6.87 12.77
N ARG A 150 -9.90 -7.77 13.22
CA ARG A 150 -9.50 -9.12 13.68
C ARG A 150 -8.98 -10.00 12.55
N ARG A 151 -9.28 -9.65 11.30
CA ARG A 151 -9.00 -10.40 10.07
C ARG A 151 -8.00 -9.68 9.16
N ASP A 152 -7.38 -8.62 9.69
CA ASP A 152 -6.38 -7.84 8.98
C ASP A 152 -5.13 -8.69 8.67
N LEU A 153 -4.80 -8.80 7.40
CA LEU A 153 -3.60 -9.50 6.91
C LEU A 153 -2.51 -8.53 6.43
N THR A 154 -2.87 -7.25 6.19
CA THR A 154 -2.04 -6.35 5.38
C THR A 154 -1.62 -5.09 6.08
N ASN A 155 -2.34 -4.67 7.13
CA ASN A 155 -2.09 -3.40 7.80
C ASN A 155 -1.37 -3.61 9.14
N LEU A 156 -2.07 -3.34 10.24
CA LEU A 156 -1.45 -3.25 11.57
C LEU A 156 -0.98 -4.59 12.14
N ARG A 157 -1.61 -5.70 11.77
CA ARG A 157 -1.10 -7.04 12.14
C ARG A 157 0.29 -7.26 11.55
N LEU A 158 0.47 -6.96 10.27
CA LEU A 158 1.75 -7.10 9.60
C LEU A 158 2.78 -6.09 10.13
N ALA A 159 2.35 -4.83 10.35
CA ALA A 159 3.19 -3.81 10.96
C ALA A 159 3.71 -4.20 12.34
N GLN A 160 2.86 -4.77 13.20
CA GLN A 160 3.25 -5.26 14.53
C GLN A 160 4.18 -6.45 14.44
N TYR A 161 3.87 -7.43 13.58
CA TYR A 161 4.69 -8.62 13.38
C TYR A 161 6.13 -8.27 12.99
N LEU A 162 6.30 -7.26 12.13
CA LEU A 162 7.59 -6.79 11.64
C LEU A 162 8.18 -5.62 12.44
N ARG A 163 7.45 -5.10 13.44
CA ARG A 163 7.81 -3.89 14.20
C ARG A 163 8.11 -2.70 13.26
N ALA A 164 7.31 -2.55 12.21
CA ALA A 164 7.52 -1.55 11.18
C ALA A 164 7.27 -0.12 11.70
N ASN A 165 8.01 0.86 11.16
CA ASN A 165 7.66 2.26 11.28
C ASN A 165 6.61 2.61 10.22
N CYS A 166 5.45 3.10 10.63
CA CYS A 166 4.33 3.38 9.74
C CYS A 166 4.24 4.87 9.40
N LEU A 167 3.98 5.16 8.11
CA LEU A 167 3.62 6.46 7.58
C LEU A 167 2.14 6.42 7.20
N LEU A 168 1.35 7.39 7.69
CA LEU A 168 -0.06 7.51 7.37
C LEU A 168 -0.24 8.53 6.23
N VAL A 169 -0.69 8.07 5.07
CA VAL A 169 -0.99 8.91 3.90
C VAL A 169 -2.46 9.31 3.94
N ALA A 170 -2.74 10.60 3.84
CA ALA A 170 -4.08 11.16 3.82
C ALA A 170 -4.28 12.02 2.56
N ASP A 171 -5.39 11.80 1.86
CA ASP A 171 -5.77 12.54 0.66
C ASP A 171 -6.53 13.82 1.04
N ILE A 172 -6.02 14.97 0.61
CA ILE A 172 -6.66 16.27 0.87
C ILE A 172 -7.62 16.70 -0.24
N GLU A 173 -7.52 16.12 -1.42
CA GLU A 173 -8.27 16.56 -2.62
C GLU A 173 -9.79 16.49 -2.43
N ARG A 174 -10.28 15.46 -1.75
CA ARG A 174 -11.72 15.27 -1.52
C ARG A 174 -12.26 16.03 -0.33
N GLY A 175 -11.42 16.76 0.40
CA GLY A 175 -11.77 17.41 1.65
C GLY A 175 -11.85 16.46 2.85
N GLY A 176 -12.02 17.02 4.04
CA GLY A 176 -12.17 16.24 5.27
C GLY A 176 -10.89 15.58 5.80
N VAL A 177 -9.71 15.94 5.29
CA VAL A 177 -8.42 15.32 5.65
C VAL A 177 -8.15 15.34 7.15
N PHE A 178 -8.51 16.41 7.84
CA PHE A 178 -8.34 16.53 9.30
C PHE A 178 -9.15 15.46 10.04
N ALA A 179 -10.43 15.31 9.70
CA ALA A 179 -11.30 14.30 10.29
C ALA A 179 -10.80 12.88 9.98
N GLN A 180 -10.35 12.61 8.75
CA GLN A 180 -9.81 11.32 8.36
C GLN A 180 -8.55 10.96 9.16
N VAL A 181 -7.61 11.90 9.32
CA VAL A 181 -6.37 11.67 10.08
C VAL A 181 -6.67 11.46 11.55
N VAL A 182 -7.42 12.38 12.18
CA VAL A 182 -7.77 12.30 13.61
C VAL A 182 -8.59 11.05 13.88
N GLY A 183 -9.62 10.78 13.08
CA GLY A 183 -10.46 9.59 13.21
C GLY A 183 -9.67 8.29 13.07
N THR A 184 -8.79 8.21 12.06
CA THR A 184 -7.90 7.05 11.90
C THR A 184 -7.05 6.83 13.15
N LEU A 185 -6.39 7.87 13.65
CA LEU A 185 -5.52 7.76 14.83
C LEU A 185 -6.29 7.47 16.12
N ALA A 186 -7.52 7.98 16.25
CA ALA A 186 -8.38 7.72 17.41
C ALA A 186 -8.91 6.28 17.48
N LEU A 187 -9.12 5.65 16.32
CA LEU A 187 -9.60 4.27 16.23
C LEU A 187 -8.48 3.22 16.35
N LEU A 188 -7.22 3.63 16.35
CA LEU A 188 -6.09 2.72 16.58
C LEU A 188 -6.09 2.23 18.03
N ARG A 189 -5.78 0.95 18.22
CA ARG A 189 -5.55 0.43 19.57
C ARG A 189 -4.30 1.08 20.19
N PRO A 190 -4.23 1.20 21.53
CA PRO A 190 -3.07 1.81 22.21
C PRO A 190 -1.71 1.22 21.81
N VAL A 191 -1.67 -0.08 21.51
CA VAL A 191 -0.44 -0.77 21.07
C VAL A 191 -0.05 -0.49 19.61
N GLU A 192 -0.96 0.02 18.80
CA GLU A 192 -0.79 0.29 17.36
C GLU A 192 -0.37 1.73 17.12
N ARG A 193 -0.92 2.65 17.90
CA ARG A 193 -0.67 4.09 17.73
C ARG A 193 0.82 4.44 17.72
N PRO A 194 1.70 3.88 18.58
CA PRO A 194 3.13 4.17 18.56
C PRO A 194 3.86 3.73 17.28
N LEU A 195 3.24 2.88 16.45
CA LEU A 195 3.83 2.49 15.16
C LEU A 195 3.76 3.63 14.14
N ILE A 196 2.77 4.53 14.25
CA ILE A 196 2.63 5.67 13.35
C ILE A 196 3.70 6.70 13.69
N LYS A 197 4.64 6.91 12.76
CA LYS A 197 5.79 7.80 12.94
C LYS A 197 5.66 9.13 12.21
N GLY A 198 4.71 9.23 11.28
CA GLY A 198 4.48 10.45 10.55
C GLY A 198 3.24 10.40 9.68
N ILE A 199 2.80 11.57 9.27
CA ILE A 199 1.70 11.81 8.36
C ILE A 199 2.24 12.39 7.07
N LEU A 200 1.73 11.92 5.93
CA LEU A 200 1.94 12.51 4.62
C LEU A 200 0.59 12.99 4.09
N ILE A 201 0.50 14.27 3.79
CA ILE A 201 -0.65 14.86 3.12
C ILE A 201 -0.41 14.74 1.62
N ASN A 202 -1.33 14.12 0.90
CA ASN A 202 -1.19 13.85 -0.52
C ASN A 202 -2.21 14.62 -1.35
N ARG A 203 -1.89 14.83 -2.63
CA ARG A 203 -2.74 15.50 -3.63
C ARG A 203 -3.04 16.97 -3.29
N PHE A 204 -2.09 17.66 -2.69
CA PHE A 204 -2.27 19.08 -2.36
C PHE A 204 -2.20 19.93 -3.63
N ARG A 205 -3.19 20.81 -3.78
CA ARG A 205 -3.23 21.81 -4.87
C ARG A 205 -2.95 23.20 -4.32
N GLY A 206 -2.16 23.97 -5.05
CA GLY A 206 -1.81 25.33 -4.68
C GLY A 206 -0.46 25.45 -4.00
N ARG A 207 -0.22 26.59 -3.36
CA ARG A 207 1.04 26.88 -2.67
C ARG A 207 1.06 26.16 -1.33
N ARG A 208 2.15 25.45 -1.05
CA ARG A 208 2.33 24.61 0.14
C ARG A 208 2.14 25.37 1.44
N GLU A 209 2.54 26.64 1.47
CA GLU A 209 2.47 27.53 2.65
C GLU A 209 1.03 27.72 3.13
N LEU A 210 0.03 27.55 2.25
CA LEU A 210 -1.38 27.61 2.63
C LEU A 210 -1.80 26.49 3.58
N PHE A 211 -0.98 25.46 3.74
CA PHE A 211 -1.27 24.34 4.62
C PHE A 211 -0.49 24.39 5.96
N ASP A 212 0.33 25.40 6.19
CA ASP A 212 1.21 25.46 7.38
C ASP A 212 0.40 25.50 8.70
N GLU A 213 -0.69 26.26 8.74
CA GLU A 213 -1.60 26.28 9.92
C GLU A 213 -2.26 24.90 10.12
N GLY A 214 -2.73 24.27 9.03
CA GLY A 214 -3.30 22.92 9.06
C GLY A 214 -2.30 21.87 9.51
N ARG A 215 -1.07 21.97 9.08
CA ARG A 215 0.04 21.13 9.53
C ARG A 215 0.23 21.26 11.04
N SER A 216 0.40 22.49 11.52
CA SER A 216 0.60 22.78 12.97
C SER A 216 -0.57 22.27 13.79
N TRP A 217 -1.80 22.45 13.30
CA TRP A 217 -2.99 21.95 13.96
C TRP A 217 -3.02 20.42 14.07
N LEU A 218 -2.68 19.70 12.97
CA LEU A 218 -2.59 18.24 12.98
C LEU A 218 -1.55 17.74 13.97
N GLU A 219 -0.35 18.32 13.96
CA GLU A 219 0.74 17.93 14.85
C GLU A 219 0.35 18.15 16.32
N ALA A 220 -0.25 19.31 16.65
CA ALA A 220 -0.70 19.63 18.00
C ALA A 220 -1.80 18.69 18.50
N ASN A 221 -2.77 18.35 17.65
CA ASN A 221 -3.93 17.55 18.05
C ASN A 221 -3.70 16.04 17.99
N THR A 222 -2.69 15.59 17.23
CA THR A 222 -2.42 14.16 17.08
C THR A 222 -1.17 13.70 17.79
N GLY A 223 -0.22 14.58 18.05
CA GLY A 223 1.11 14.24 18.53
C GLY A 223 1.96 13.51 17.50
N VAL A 224 1.55 13.48 16.23
CA VAL A 224 2.27 12.82 15.14
C VAL A 224 2.73 13.87 14.14
N PRO A 225 4.03 13.92 13.77
CA PRO A 225 4.54 14.93 12.86
C PRO A 225 4.00 14.76 11.42
N VAL A 226 3.72 15.87 10.75
CA VAL A 226 3.44 15.92 9.32
C VAL A 226 4.76 16.03 8.56
N LEU A 227 5.24 14.91 8.04
CA LEU A 227 6.56 14.80 7.41
C LEU A 227 6.61 15.40 6.02
N GLY A 228 5.47 15.56 5.35
CA GLY A 228 5.44 16.12 4.02
C GLY A 228 4.02 16.42 3.53
N VAL A 229 3.97 17.40 2.61
CA VAL A 229 2.79 17.74 1.83
C VAL A 229 3.16 17.53 0.37
N MET A 230 2.57 16.52 -0.25
CA MET A 230 2.84 16.11 -1.62
C MET A 230 1.93 16.87 -2.59
N PRO A 231 2.48 17.45 -3.63
CA PRO A 231 1.67 18.13 -4.62
C PRO A 231 0.79 17.14 -5.39
N TRP A 232 -0.22 17.67 -6.05
CA TRP A 232 -0.95 16.89 -7.04
C TRP A 232 0.00 16.48 -8.18
N LEU A 233 0.06 15.18 -8.44
CA LEU A 233 0.84 14.60 -9.51
C LEU A 233 -0.12 13.95 -10.51
N ASN A 234 -0.03 14.33 -11.78
CA ASN A 234 -0.87 13.77 -12.83
C ASN A 234 -0.31 12.43 -13.32
N ASP A 235 -1.18 11.45 -13.49
CA ASP A 235 -1.00 10.21 -14.28
C ASP A 235 0.31 9.43 -14.12
N LEU A 236 0.93 9.49 -12.93
CA LEU A 236 2.19 8.80 -12.67
C LEU A 236 2.04 7.30 -12.38
N PHE A 237 0.83 6.83 -12.09
CA PHE A 237 0.57 5.45 -11.70
C PHE A 237 -0.71 4.94 -12.35
N PRO A 238 -0.71 3.74 -12.95
CA PRO A 238 -1.94 3.17 -13.47
C PRO A 238 -2.95 2.98 -12.32
N PRO A 239 -4.24 3.01 -12.63
CA PRO A 239 -5.28 2.78 -11.63
C PRO A 239 -5.09 1.42 -10.97
N GLU A 240 -5.15 1.41 -9.64
CA GLU A 240 -4.95 0.18 -8.84
C GLU A 240 -6.16 -0.74 -8.95
N ASP A 241 -7.37 -0.17 -9.03
CA ASP A 241 -8.65 -0.88 -9.05
C ASP A 241 -9.53 -0.44 -10.21
N SER A 242 -10.43 -1.34 -10.63
CA SER A 242 -11.45 -1.05 -11.67
C SER A 242 -12.38 0.11 -11.29
N LEU A 243 -12.59 0.38 -10.00
CA LEU A 243 -13.38 1.52 -9.52
C LEU A 243 -12.66 2.86 -9.78
N ASP A 244 -11.35 2.90 -9.68
CA ASP A 244 -10.54 4.08 -9.99
C ASP A 244 -10.58 4.43 -11.51
N LEU A 245 -10.79 3.41 -12.36
CA LEU A 245 -11.01 3.59 -13.80
C LEU A 245 -12.36 4.26 -14.11
N LEU A 246 -13.41 3.94 -13.36
CA LEU A 246 -14.74 4.50 -13.55
C LEU A 246 -14.84 5.98 -13.11
N GLU A 247 -14.00 6.40 -12.15
CA GLU A 247 -13.94 7.77 -11.67
C GLU A 247 -13.09 8.69 -12.57
N ARG A 248 -12.27 8.15 -13.47
CA ARG A 248 -11.47 8.93 -14.41
C ARG A 248 -12.35 9.43 -15.57
N LYS A 249 -12.55 10.74 -15.66
CA LYS A 249 -13.12 11.33 -16.86
C LYS A 249 -12.20 11.00 -18.05
N PRO A 250 -12.74 10.52 -19.18
CA PRO A 250 -11.91 10.30 -20.37
C PRO A 250 -11.22 11.63 -20.73
N THR A 251 -9.90 11.64 -20.72
CA THR A 251 -9.13 12.71 -21.35
C THR A 251 -9.51 12.65 -22.82
N ARG A 252 -10.20 13.66 -23.33
CA ARG A 252 -10.37 13.85 -24.77
C ARG A 252 -8.97 14.03 -25.35
N GLY A 253 -8.38 12.95 -25.81
CA GLY A 253 -7.27 13.01 -26.73
C GLY A 253 -7.80 13.63 -28.00
N ALA A 254 -7.22 14.73 -28.44
CA ALA A 254 -7.40 15.22 -29.79
C ALA A 254 -6.84 14.13 -30.73
N THR A 255 -7.72 13.32 -31.27
CA THR A 255 -7.44 12.49 -32.43
C THR A 255 -7.98 13.20 -33.65
N ASP A 256 -7.23 14.17 -34.14
CA ASP A 256 -7.26 14.51 -35.56
C ASP A 256 -6.29 13.56 -36.27
N LEU A 257 -6.76 12.35 -36.56
CA LEU A 257 -6.22 11.53 -37.64
C LEU A 257 -7.19 11.69 -38.80
N GLU A 258 -6.98 12.72 -39.63
CA GLU A 258 -7.44 12.72 -41.03
C GLU A 258 -6.63 11.67 -41.80
N ILE A 259 -7.36 10.70 -42.41
CA ILE A 259 -6.85 9.80 -43.45
C ILE A 259 -7.16 10.42 -44.79
#